data_6f0c1bbd06c7b05469b736744b327a88
#
_entry.id   6f0c1bbd06c7b05469b736744b327a88
#
_cell.length_a   1.000
_cell.length_b   1.000
_cell.length_c   1.000
_cell.angle_alpha   90.00
_cell.angle_beta   90.00
_cell.angle_gamma   90.00
#
_symmetry.space_group_name_H-M   'P 1'
#
loop_
_entity.id
_entity.type
_entity.pdbx_description
1 polymer ?
#
loop_
_entity_poly.entity_id
_entity_poly.type
_entity_poly.pdbx_seq_one_letter_code
_entity_poly.pdbx_strand_id
1 'polypeptide(L)'
;MSLTRRSALGAALSFLALGACASSDAPPETTIYLVRHAEKEAGPDPSLTIVGRARAEILAQDLAGAGLTAIWSTDTNRTRETAKPTSNATHLPIQIYDANSQAAFAARLKATPGTFLVVGHSNTIPLFVEQLGGKPGDPIDEANEYDRLYVVTVTRGRVKSELRRYGE
;
A
#
# COMPACT_ATOMS: atom_id res chain seq x y z
N MET A 1 32.57 44.56 68.23
CA MET A 1 32.60 44.51 66.75
C MET A 1 32.08 43.17 66.32
N SER A 2 30.82 43.15 65.87
CA SER A 2 30.06 41.94 65.52
C SER A 2 29.86 41.93 64.00
N LEU A 3 30.38 40.90 63.30
CA LEU A 3 30.15 40.65 61.89
C LEU A 3 29.04 39.60 61.70
N THR A 4 27.91 40.05 61.24
CA THR A 4 26.79 39.23 60.83
C THR A 4 27.04 38.63 59.45
N ARG A 5 27.13 37.31 59.34
CA ARG A 5 27.11 36.56 58.06
C ARG A 5 25.66 36.41 57.57
N ARG A 6 25.38 36.95 56.41
CA ARG A 6 24.12 36.72 55.68
C ARG A 6 24.29 35.48 54.79
N SER A 7 23.53 34.41 55.11
CA SER A 7 23.40 33.23 54.26
C SER A 7 22.38 33.53 53.16
N ALA A 8 22.78 33.41 51.90
CA ALA A 8 21.87 33.48 50.75
C ALA A 8 21.41 32.04 50.44
N LEU A 9 20.10 31.79 50.59
CA LEU A 9 19.45 30.56 50.09
C LEU A 9 19.19 30.72 48.58
N GLY A 10 19.93 29.97 47.80
CA GLY A 10 19.63 29.82 46.34
C GLY A 10 18.51 28.81 46.15
N ALA A 11 17.36 29.24 45.66
CA ALA A 11 16.27 28.38 45.24
C ALA A 11 16.56 27.87 43.81
N ALA A 12 16.82 26.58 43.66
CA ALA A 12 16.93 25.93 42.37
C ALA A 12 15.51 25.65 41.83
N LEU A 13 15.07 26.36 40.80
CA LEU A 13 13.87 26.03 40.04
C LEU A 13 14.21 24.88 39.09
N SER A 14 13.73 23.68 39.42
CA SER A 14 13.74 22.53 38.49
C SER A 14 12.61 22.70 37.48
N PHE A 15 12.94 23.03 36.24
CA PHE A 15 12.00 22.96 35.11
C PHE A 15 11.76 21.49 34.73
N LEU A 16 10.62 20.94 35.13
CA LEU A 16 10.09 19.71 34.54
C LEU A 16 9.61 20.02 33.12
N ALA A 17 10.40 19.62 32.12
CA ALA A 17 9.96 19.62 30.73
C ALA A 17 8.95 18.46 30.59
N LEU A 18 7.64 18.75 30.57
CA LEU A 18 6.63 17.81 30.09
C LEU A 18 6.84 17.66 28.58
N GLY A 19 7.43 16.54 28.19
CA GLY A 19 7.43 16.09 26.80
C GLY A 19 6.00 15.82 26.37
N ALA A 20 5.39 16.76 25.65
CA ALA A 20 4.14 16.53 24.96
C ALA A 20 4.41 15.48 23.86
N CYS A 21 4.00 14.23 24.08
CA CYS A 21 3.83 13.27 23.00
C CYS A 21 2.75 13.86 22.08
N ALA A 22 3.16 14.50 20.99
CA ALA A 22 2.26 14.90 19.93
C ALA A 22 1.73 13.59 19.29
N SER A 23 0.57 13.15 19.75
CA SER A 23 -0.21 12.16 19.01
C SER A 23 -0.50 12.78 17.65
N SER A 24 -0.05 12.14 16.56
CA SER A 24 -0.39 12.60 15.23
C SER A 24 -1.89 12.38 15.04
N ASP A 25 -2.69 13.43 15.20
CA ASP A 25 -4.14 13.44 14.93
C ASP A 25 -4.47 13.34 13.43
N ALA A 26 -3.55 12.77 12.62
CA ALA A 26 -3.84 12.47 11.24
C ALA A 26 -4.97 11.44 11.18
N PRO A 27 -6.04 11.70 10.42
CA PRO A 27 -7.14 10.74 10.30
C PRO A 27 -6.61 9.42 9.76
N PRO A 28 -7.17 8.29 10.20
CA PRO A 28 -6.81 6.99 9.65
C PRO A 28 -6.99 7.03 8.13
N GLU A 29 -5.95 6.70 7.42
CA GLU A 29 -5.90 6.69 5.97
C GLU A 29 -5.62 5.29 5.47
N THR A 30 -6.31 4.90 4.40
CA THR A 30 -6.07 3.66 3.69
C THR A 30 -5.65 3.97 2.28
N THR A 31 -4.48 3.50 1.86
CA THR A 31 -4.02 3.58 0.47
C THR A 31 -3.93 2.18 -0.10
N ILE A 32 -4.52 1.96 -1.26
CA ILE A 32 -4.55 0.67 -1.93
C ILE A 32 -3.98 0.85 -3.34
N TYR A 33 -2.87 0.18 -3.61
CA TYR A 33 -2.26 0.03 -4.91
C TYR A 33 -2.81 -1.25 -5.54
N LEU A 34 -3.41 -1.14 -6.73
CA LEU A 34 -3.98 -2.30 -7.41
C LEU A 34 -3.37 -2.41 -8.80
N VAL A 35 -2.91 -3.62 -9.13
CA VAL A 35 -2.32 -3.92 -10.44
C VAL A 35 -2.86 -5.24 -10.97
N ARG A 36 -2.94 -5.35 -12.28
CA ARG A 36 -3.02 -6.62 -12.99
C ARG A 36 -1.68 -7.34 -12.87
N HIS A 37 -1.69 -8.69 -12.89
CA HIS A 37 -0.44 -9.45 -13.08
C HIS A 37 0.32 -8.98 -14.32
N ALA A 38 1.65 -9.07 -14.29
CA ALA A 38 2.52 -8.73 -15.40
C ALA A 38 2.41 -9.76 -16.56
N GLU A 39 3.17 -9.58 -17.63
CA GLU A 39 3.16 -10.42 -18.83
C GLU A 39 3.46 -11.88 -18.48
N LYS A 40 2.62 -12.77 -18.99
CA LYS A 40 2.64 -14.21 -18.67
C LYS A 40 2.89 -15.08 -19.89
N GLU A 41 3.43 -16.27 -19.67
CA GLU A 41 3.52 -17.32 -20.66
C GLU A 41 2.11 -17.87 -21.03
N ALA A 42 2.05 -18.74 -22.03
CA ALA A 42 0.84 -19.47 -22.37
C ALA A 42 0.62 -20.63 -21.39
N GLY A 43 -0.62 -21.05 -21.21
CA GLY A 43 -0.97 -22.24 -20.42
C GLY A 43 -2.03 -21.98 -19.35
N PRO A 44 -2.44 -23.02 -18.59
CA PRO A 44 -3.55 -22.92 -17.64
C PRO A 44 -3.24 -22.10 -16.38
N ASP A 45 -2.02 -22.16 -15.85
CA ASP A 45 -1.56 -21.31 -14.74
C ASP A 45 -0.09 -20.90 -14.98
N PRO A 46 0.14 -20.04 -15.99
CA PRO A 46 1.47 -19.73 -16.45
C PRO A 46 2.24 -18.86 -15.47
N SER A 47 3.56 -19.03 -15.48
CA SER A 47 4.52 -18.11 -14.90
C SER A 47 4.65 -16.83 -15.74
N LEU A 48 5.32 -15.82 -15.19
CA LEU A 48 5.64 -14.61 -15.92
C LEU A 48 6.69 -14.87 -17.02
N THR A 49 6.57 -14.13 -18.11
CA THR A 49 7.63 -14.03 -19.11
C THR A 49 8.88 -13.31 -18.52
N ILE A 50 9.96 -13.26 -19.28
CA ILE A 50 11.14 -12.44 -18.91
C ILE A 50 10.74 -10.97 -18.76
N VAL A 51 9.91 -10.46 -19.68
CA VAL A 51 9.42 -9.07 -19.64
C VAL A 51 8.52 -8.86 -18.41
N GLY A 52 7.63 -9.80 -18.13
CA GLY A 52 6.76 -9.73 -16.93
C GLY A 52 7.54 -9.74 -15.62
N ARG A 53 8.61 -10.51 -15.53
CA ARG A 53 9.50 -10.46 -14.35
C ARG A 53 10.21 -9.11 -14.21
N ALA A 54 10.70 -8.54 -15.31
CA ALA A 54 11.30 -7.21 -15.28
C ALA A 54 10.27 -6.14 -14.84
N ARG A 55 9.03 -6.21 -15.34
CA ARG A 55 7.93 -5.32 -14.92
C ARG A 55 7.60 -5.47 -13.43
N ALA A 56 7.61 -6.68 -12.90
CA ALA A 56 7.39 -6.92 -11.47
C ALA A 56 8.50 -6.30 -10.59
N GLU A 57 9.75 -6.31 -11.06
CA GLU A 57 10.87 -5.63 -10.37
C GLU A 57 10.70 -4.10 -10.39
N ILE A 58 10.23 -3.53 -11.51
CA ILE A 58 9.95 -2.09 -11.60
C ILE A 58 8.79 -1.71 -10.67
N LEU A 59 7.72 -2.52 -10.60
CA LEU A 59 6.65 -2.30 -9.62
C LEU A 59 7.19 -2.23 -8.18
N ALA A 60 8.12 -3.11 -7.83
CA ALA A 60 8.74 -3.10 -6.51
C ALA A 60 9.56 -1.81 -6.26
N GLN A 61 10.24 -1.30 -7.27
CA GLN A 61 10.98 -0.04 -7.20
C GLN A 61 10.03 1.15 -7.07
N ASP A 62 8.95 1.21 -7.85
CA ASP A 62 7.95 2.28 -7.80
C ASP A 62 7.21 2.33 -6.45
N LEU A 63 7.05 1.18 -5.81
CA LEU A 63 6.46 1.07 -4.48
C LEU A 63 7.48 1.15 -3.34
N ALA A 64 8.77 1.32 -3.64
CA ALA A 64 9.79 1.53 -2.62
C ALA A 64 9.48 2.82 -1.83
N GLY A 65 9.38 2.73 -0.52
CA GLY A 65 9.01 3.87 0.32
C GLY A 65 7.53 4.19 0.40
N ALA A 66 6.65 3.43 -0.29
CA ALA A 66 5.19 3.59 -0.17
C ALA A 66 4.64 3.25 1.22
N GLY A 67 5.44 2.64 2.09
CA GLY A 67 5.04 2.25 3.44
C GLY A 67 4.02 1.11 3.44
N LEU A 68 4.17 0.14 2.54
CA LEU A 68 3.27 -1.03 2.47
C LEU A 68 3.19 -1.74 3.82
N THR A 69 1.97 -2.10 4.21
CA THR A 69 1.66 -2.85 5.44
C THR A 69 1.18 -4.27 5.15
N ALA A 70 0.67 -4.54 3.96
CA ALA A 70 0.34 -5.90 3.51
C ALA A 70 0.33 -5.99 1.97
N ILE A 71 0.55 -7.22 1.47
CA ILE A 71 0.53 -7.58 0.05
C ILE A 71 -0.47 -8.71 -0.14
N TRP A 72 -1.39 -8.52 -1.09
CA TRP A 72 -2.46 -9.45 -1.41
C TRP A 72 -2.39 -9.88 -2.87
N SER A 73 -2.64 -11.14 -3.13
CA SER A 73 -2.64 -11.75 -4.46
C SER A 73 -3.77 -12.75 -4.59
N THR A 74 -4.31 -12.95 -5.77
CA THR A 74 -5.06 -14.17 -6.08
C THR A 74 -4.12 -15.38 -6.09
N ASP A 75 -4.67 -16.58 -5.98
CA ASP A 75 -3.88 -17.82 -5.92
C ASP A 75 -3.53 -18.35 -7.32
N THR A 76 -2.79 -17.56 -8.09
CA THR A 76 -2.24 -18.00 -9.40
C THR A 76 -0.74 -17.68 -9.45
N ASN A 77 0.02 -18.46 -10.26
CA ASN A 77 1.46 -18.26 -10.40
C ASN A 77 1.78 -16.83 -10.83
N ARG A 78 1.16 -16.32 -11.90
CA ARG A 78 1.41 -15.00 -12.47
C ARG A 78 1.16 -13.84 -11.50
N THR A 79 0.13 -13.93 -10.65
CA THR A 79 -0.15 -12.87 -9.68
C THR A 79 0.80 -12.90 -8.49
N ARG A 80 1.13 -14.10 -7.99
CA ARG A 80 2.13 -14.26 -6.93
C ARG A 80 3.52 -13.85 -7.39
N GLU A 81 3.92 -14.22 -8.61
CA GLU A 81 5.20 -13.82 -9.19
C GLU A 81 5.28 -12.30 -9.40
N THR A 82 4.18 -11.64 -9.81
CA THR A 82 4.13 -10.17 -9.88
C THR A 82 4.34 -9.51 -8.53
N ALA A 83 3.77 -10.07 -7.46
CA ALA A 83 3.90 -9.55 -6.11
C ALA A 83 5.28 -9.85 -5.46
N LYS A 84 5.99 -10.87 -5.95
CA LYS A 84 7.17 -11.44 -5.28
C LYS A 84 8.33 -10.46 -5.07
N PRO A 85 8.75 -9.64 -6.05
CA PRO A 85 9.82 -8.67 -5.84
C PRO A 85 9.47 -7.66 -4.73
N THR A 86 8.22 -7.15 -4.72
CA THR A 86 7.76 -6.25 -3.66
C THR A 86 7.76 -6.94 -2.29
N SER A 87 7.33 -8.20 -2.22
CA SER A 87 7.38 -9.00 -0.98
C SER A 87 8.82 -9.18 -0.48
N ASN A 88 9.76 -9.44 -1.37
CA ASN A 88 11.18 -9.56 -1.02
C ASN A 88 11.76 -8.24 -0.49
N ALA A 89 11.46 -7.13 -1.16
CA ALA A 89 11.97 -5.80 -0.79
C ALA A 89 11.40 -5.27 0.54
N THR A 90 10.14 -5.60 0.83
CA THR A 90 9.45 -5.12 2.04
C THR A 90 9.47 -6.13 3.20
N HIS A 91 9.89 -7.36 2.96
CA HIS A 91 9.79 -8.49 3.89
C HIS A 91 8.36 -8.84 4.33
N LEU A 92 7.35 -8.35 3.61
CA LEU A 92 5.95 -8.67 3.86
C LEU A 92 5.56 -9.97 3.14
N PRO A 93 4.86 -10.91 3.80
CA PRO A 93 4.37 -12.11 3.14
C PRO A 93 3.26 -11.77 2.15
N ILE A 94 3.20 -12.52 1.04
CA ILE A 94 2.07 -12.47 0.11
C ILE A 94 0.90 -13.24 0.72
N GLN A 95 -0.19 -12.53 0.98
CA GLN A 95 -1.44 -13.09 1.48
C GLN A 95 -2.35 -13.38 0.30
N ILE A 96 -3.13 -14.47 0.39
CA ILE A 96 -4.07 -14.84 -0.66
C ILE A 96 -5.46 -14.29 -0.34
N TYR A 97 -6.12 -13.73 -1.35
CA TYR A 97 -7.53 -13.40 -1.30
C TYR A 97 -8.33 -14.15 -2.34
N ASP A 98 -9.59 -14.46 -2.02
CA ASP A 98 -10.51 -15.12 -2.95
C ASP A 98 -11.18 -14.08 -3.85
N ALA A 99 -10.93 -14.17 -5.17
CA ALA A 99 -11.53 -13.30 -6.17
C ALA A 99 -13.07 -13.43 -6.25
N ASN A 100 -13.64 -14.58 -5.82
CA ASN A 100 -15.09 -14.76 -5.78
C ASN A 100 -15.74 -13.98 -4.62
N SER A 101 -14.96 -13.64 -3.59
CA SER A 101 -15.39 -12.85 -2.43
C SER A 101 -14.86 -11.43 -2.46
N GLN A 102 -14.53 -10.91 -3.65
CA GLN A 102 -13.81 -9.64 -3.85
C GLN A 102 -14.53 -8.44 -3.22
N ALA A 103 -15.86 -8.34 -3.31
CA ALA A 103 -16.61 -7.22 -2.75
C ALA A 103 -16.47 -7.12 -1.22
N ALA A 104 -16.55 -8.26 -0.52
CA ALA A 104 -16.35 -8.33 0.93
C ALA A 104 -14.88 -7.98 1.30
N PHE A 105 -13.93 -8.42 0.48
CA PHE A 105 -12.52 -8.10 0.65
C PHE A 105 -12.25 -6.61 0.45
N ALA A 106 -12.83 -5.98 -0.59
CA ALA A 106 -12.74 -4.55 -0.83
C ALA A 106 -13.30 -3.74 0.35
N ALA A 107 -14.48 -4.11 0.86
CA ALA A 107 -15.06 -3.47 2.03
C ALA A 107 -14.16 -3.57 3.27
N ARG A 108 -13.53 -4.73 3.50
CA ARG A 108 -12.57 -4.93 4.59
C ARG A 108 -11.35 -4.04 4.44
N LEU A 109 -10.70 -3.99 3.26
CA LEU A 109 -9.54 -3.14 3.03
C LEU A 109 -9.90 -1.66 3.22
N LYS A 110 -11.05 -1.23 2.68
CA LYS A 110 -11.53 0.15 2.83
C LYS A 110 -11.72 0.58 4.30
N ALA A 111 -12.04 -0.38 5.17
CA ALA A 111 -12.27 -0.13 6.61
C ALA A 111 -10.99 -0.29 7.46
N THR A 112 -9.89 -0.76 6.87
CA THR A 112 -8.65 -1.05 7.59
C THR A 112 -7.59 0.01 7.27
N PRO A 113 -7.15 0.82 8.25
CA PRO A 113 -6.04 1.75 8.03
C PRO A 113 -4.77 1.02 7.60
N GLY A 114 -4.07 1.57 6.60
CA GLY A 114 -2.83 0.99 6.10
C GLY A 114 -2.60 1.21 4.63
N THR A 115 -1.48 0.71 4.14
CA THR A 115 -1.08 0.79 2.74
C THR A 115 -0.94 -0.62 2.17
N PHE A 116 -1.69 -0.93 1.13
CA PHE A 116 -1.83 -2.28 0.60
C PHE A 116 -1.43 -2.36 -0.87
N LEU A 117 -0.75 -3.44 -1.26
CA LEU A 117 -0.65 -3.87 -2.65
C LEU A 117 -1.64 -5.00 -2.90
N VAL A 118 -2.43 -4.90 -3.96
CA VAL A 118 -3.35 -5.94 -4.43
C VAL A 118 -3.03 -6.30 -5.87
N VAL A 119 -2.69 -7.56 -6.12
CA VAL A 119 -2.41 -8.08 -7.45
C VAL A 119 -3.54 -9.01 -7.90
N GLY A 120 -4.11 -8.73 -9.06
CA GLY A 120 -5.24 -9.50 -9.63
C GLY A 120 -5.16 -9.61 -11.15
N HIS A 121 -6.30 -9.53 -11.81
CA HIS A 121 -6.45 -9.80 -13.24
C HIS A 121 -7.12 -8.63 -13.99
N SER A 122 -7.06 -8.65 -15.33
CA SER A 122 -7.64 -7.62 -16.21
C SER A 122 -9.14 -7.38 -15.96
N ASN A 123 -9.87 -8.43 -15.64
CA ASN A 123 -11.31 -8.38 -15.36
C ASN A 123 -11.65 -8.07 -13.89
N THR A 124 -10.77 -8.40 -12.95
CA THR A 124 -11.07 -8.24 -11.51
C THR A 124 -10.57 -6.93 -10.93
N ILE A 125 -9.42 -6.42 -11.37
CA ILE A 125 -8.85 -5.17 -10.84
C ILE A 125 -9.72 -3.94 -11.10
N PRO A 126 -10.25 -3.69 -12.32
CA PRO A 126 -11.17 -2.58 -12.53
C PRO A 126 -12.43 -2.67 -11.65
N LEU A 127 -13.03 -3.85 -11.54
CA LEU A 127 -14.17 -4.09 -10.65
C LEU A 127 -13.80 -3.83 -9.18
N PHE A 128 -12.59 -4.19 -8.76
CA PHE A 128 -12.12 -3.92 -7.40
C PHE A 128 -12.04 -2.41 -7.10
N VAL A 129 -11.53 -1.63 -8.07
CA VAL A 129 -11.49 -0.16 -7.97
C VAL A 129 -12.90 0.41 -7.80
N GLU A 130 -13.89 -0.08 -8.57
CA GLU A 130 -15.30 0.32 -8.44
C GLU A 130 -15.87 -0.04 -7.06
N GLN A 131 -15.62 -1.25 -6.57
CA GLN A 131 -16.07 -1.71 -5.24
C GLN A 131 -15.48 -0.88 -4.10
N LEU A 132 -14.28 -0.36 -4.27
CA LEU A 132 -13.69 0.61 -3.35
C LEU A 132 -14.34 1.98 -3.43
N GLY A 133 -15.09 2.28 -4.51
CA GLY A 133 -15.72 3.57 -4.79
C GLY A 133 -14.86 4.48 -5.66
N GLY A 134 -13.86 3.92 -6.35
CA GLY A 134 -12.99 4.61 -7.29
C GLY A 134 -13.52 4.56 -8.73
N LYS A 135 -12.72 5.10 -9.66
CA LYS A 135 -13.02 5.12 -11.10
C LYS A 135 -11.96 4.29 -11.84
N PRO A 136 -12.33 3.15 -12.45
CA PRO A 136 -11.37 2.26 -13.10
C PRO A 136 -10.91 2.76 -14.49
N GLY A 137 -11.64 3.71 -15.11
CA GLY A 137 -11.41 4.11 -16.50
C GLY A 137 -11.92 3.07 -17.50
N ASP A 138 -11.41 3.12 -18.71
CA ASP A 138 -11.77 2.20 -19.80
C ASP A 138 -11.33 0.77 -19.50
N PRO A 139 -11.97 -0.24 -20.12
CA PRO A 139 -11.54 -1.64 -19.98
C PRO A 139 -10.05 -1.82 -20.30
N ILE A 140 -9.39 -2.73 -19.57
CA ILE A 140 -7.98 -3.06 -19.82
C ILE A 140 -7.89 -3.84 -21.15
N ASP A 141 -7.00 -3.41 -22.07
CA ASP A 141 -6.60 -4.23 -23.21
C ASP A 141 -5.83 -5.45 -22.69
N GLU A 142 -6.51 -6.60 -22.70
CA GLU A 142 -5.95 -7.83 -22.11
C GLU A 142 -4.68 -8.30 -22.83
N ALA A 143 -4.55 -8.02 -24.12
CA ALA A 143 -3.42 -8.47 -24.92
C ALA A 143 -2.15 -7.64 -24.66
N ASN A 144 -2.29 -6.33 -24.44
CA ASN A 144 -1.15 -5.42 -24.50
C ASN A 144 -0.95 -4.55 -23.23
N GLU A 145 -1.96 -4.47 -22.34
CA GLU A 145 -1.93 -3.48 -21.25
C GLU A 145 -1.64 -4.12 -19.90
N TYR A 146 -0.39 -4.00 -19.43
CA TYR A 146 0.09 -4.56 -18.16
C TYR A 146 0.64 -3.52 -17.18
N ASP A 147 0.58 -2.24 -17.53
CA ASP A 147 1.27 -1.13 -16.89
C ASP A 147 0.36 -0.26 -15.99
N ARG A 148 -0.93 -0.59 -15.86
CA ARG A 148 -1.84 0.19 -15.00
C ARG A 148 -1.54 -0.03 -13.53
N LEU A 149 -1.32 1.07 -12.82
CA LEU A 149 -1.25 1.15 -11.36
C LEU A 149 -2.39 2.03 -10.86
N TYR A 150 -3.43 1.42 -10.31
CA TYR A 150 -4.49 2.16 -9.64
C TYR A 150 -4.08 2.49 -8.21
N VAL A 151 -4.27 3.73 -7.81
CA VAL A 151 -4.06 4.19 -6.45
C VAL A 151 -5.38 4.67 -5.89
N VAL A 152 -5.92 3.96 -4.90
CA VAL A 152 -7.17 4.33 -4.23
C VAL A 152 -6.86 4.72 -2.80
N THR A 153 -7.20 5.96 -2.45
CA THR A 153 -7.01 6.51 -1.10
C THR A 153 -8.35 6.74 -0.44
N VAL A 154 -8.49 6.29 0.80
CA VAL A 154 -9.69 6.46 1.62
C VAL A 154 -9.32 7.24 2.87
N THR A 155 -9.85 8.45 3.00
CA THR A 155 -9.62 9.34 4.15
C THR A 155 -10.97 9.78 4.72
N ARG A 156 -11.27 9.44 5.96
CA ARG A 156 -12.55 9.76 6.61
C ARG A 156 -13.78 9.33 5.78
N GLY A 157 -13.71 8.16 5.15
CA GLY A 157 -14.76 7.61 4.29
C GLY A 157 -14.84 8.21 2.88
N ARG A 158 -14.07 9.25 2.57
CA ARG A 158 -13.98 9.83 1.21
C ARG A 158 -12.98 9.02 0.39
N VAL A 159 -13.36 8.69 -0.83
CA VAL A 159 -12.52 7.92 -1.77
C VAL A 159 -11.99 8.84 -2.85
N LYS A 160 -10.68 8.77 -3.08
CA LYS A 160 -10.01 9.34 -4.25
C LYS A 160 -9.34 8.18 -4.99
N SER A 161 -9.47 8.14 -6.31
CA SER A 161 -8.75 7.18 -7.16
C SER A 161 -7.95 7.90 -8.24
N GLU A 162 -6.81 7.34 -8.56
CA GLU A 162 -5.91 7.81 -9.60
C GLU A 162 -5.43 6.59 -10.39
N LEU A 163 -5.36 6.73 -11.72
CA LEU A 163 -4.73 5.75 -12.60
C LEU A 163 -3.36 6.30 -13.01
N ARG A 164 -2.32 5.57 -12.66
CA ARG A 164 -0.93 5.81 -13.06
C ARG A 164 -0.48 4.71 -14.01
N ARG A 165 0.66 4.94 -14.65
CA ARG A 165 1.40 3.94 -15.42
C ARG A 165 2.72 3.64 -14.71
N TYR A 166 3.20 2.41 -14.83
CA TYR A 166 4.48 1.99 -14.30
C TYR A 166 5.24 1.11 -15.29
N GLY A 167 6.56 1.13 -15.21
CA GLY A 167 7.39 0.29 -16.07
C GLY A 167 7.56 0.80 -17.49
N GLU A 168 7.43 2.09 -17.74
CA GLU A 168 7.81 2.76 -18.99
C GLU A 168 9.27 3.21 -18.96
#